data_037557a5fe4426e8a7a81b3725cdb635
#
_entry.id   037557a5fe4426e8a7a81b3725cdb635
#
_cell.length_a   1.000
_cell.length_b   1.000
_cell.length_c   1.000
_cell.angle_alpha   90.00
_cell.angle_beta   90.00
_cell.angle_gamma   90.00
#
_symmetry.space_group_name_H-M   'P 1'
#
loop_
_entity.id
_entity.type
_entity.pdbx_description
1 polymer ?
#
loop_
_entity_poly.entity_id
_entity_poly.type
_entity_poly.pdbx_seq_one_letter_code
_entity_poly.pdbx_strand_id
1 'polypeptide(L)'
;MKILLIISSFNSLSQSVYCKLRELNHEISVKFAISSDLMIEEVESIKPDIVLSPFLKEYLPVEIFENYDSFILHPGIIGDRGHNSLDHAINDEVKQWGVVILKADHELDAGDIYAQANFPMRISSKASIYRNEVNKASLEALEEFLENYQNKDFIPTKQIQNDIHIPITMDKRIIDWNKDTTKEIIKKINMSDSYPGVKENLLGIECYLYGASYEETFRGEPKEILAKRDGAICIGTRDGALWISHIKEVGKFKLPATYVLKEKIKGIAENRLPLIVDYKMQTYHEISMIQKDEVTYLYFNFYNGAMSSAQALRLKYAVDFLKDECKVLVLMGGDDFFSNGIHLNILEDSKKQGEDGWSNINAMNDVVKSVLLSEDIITIASFGKNAGAGGVFLGLACDYVIGCDGVVLNPHY
;
A
#
# COMPACT_ATOMS: atom_id res chain seq x y z
N MET A 1 -20.02 -22.71 -5.20
CA MET A 1 -18.83 -23.56 -5.15
C MET A 1 -18.18 -23.43 -3.77
N LYS A 2 -17.46 -24.44 -3.36
CA LYS A 2 -16.65 -24.45 -2.14
C LYS A 2 -15.20 -24.10 -2.52
N ILE A 3 -14.73 -22.94 -2.13
CA ILE A 3 -13.44 -22.40 -2.52
C ILE A 3 -12.53 -22.32 -1.29
N LEU A 4 -11.32 -22.87 -1.41
CA LEU A 4 -10.30 -22.75 -0.39
C LEU A 4 -9.25 -21.71 -0.82
N LEU A 5 -9.08 -20.67 -0.02
CA LEU A 5 -7.98 -19.73 -0.18
C LEU A 5 -6.77 -20.23 0.61
N ILE A 6 -5.67 -20.54 -0.09
CA ILE A 6 -4.35 -20.81 0.52
C ILE A 6 -3.48 -19.56 0.35
N ILE A 7 -3.06 -18.97 1.46
CA ILE A 7 -2.41 -17.65 1.47
C ILE A 7 -1.20 -17.61 2.42
N SER A 8 -0.17 -16.85 2.06
CA SER A 8 0.96 -16.58 2.97
C SER A 8 0.61 -15.52 4.03
N SER A 9 -0.34 -14.63 3.74
CA SER A 9 -0.90 -13.68 4.72
C SER A 9 -2.27 -13.19 4.25
N PHE A 10 -3.16 -12.86 5.19
CA PHE A 10 -4.46 -12.27 4.91
C PHE A 10 -4.33 -10.75 4.69
N ASN A 11 -3.59 -10.38 3.64
CA ASN A 11 -3.32 -9.01 3.24
C ASN A 11 -4.52 -8.36 2.53
N SER A 12 -4.42 -7.10 2.10
CA SER A 12 -5.53 -6.38 1.47
C SER A 12 -6.10 -7.09 0.25
N LEU A 13 -5.25 -7.67 -0.62
CA LEU A 13 -5.71 -8.42 -1.79
C LEU A 13 -6.48 -9.69 -1.39
N SER A 14 -5.92 -10.48 -0.46
CA SER A 14 -6.60 -11.68 0.05
C SER A 14 -7.94 -11.36 0.70
N GLN A 15 -8.03 -10.24 1.42
CA GLN A 15 -9.27 -9.75 2.02
C GLN A 15 -10.30 -9.35 0.95
N SER A 16 -9.87 -8.59 -0.07
CA SER A 16 -10.75 -8.17 -1.17
C SER A 16 -11.28 -9.37 -1.96
N VAL A 17 -10.42 -10.34 -2.29
CA VAL A 17 -10.81 -11.59 -2.95
C VAL A 17 -11.81 -12.37 -2.09
N TYR A 18 -11.54 -12.51 -0.79
CA TYR A 18 -12.47 -13.18 0.15
C TYR A 18 -13.83 -12.49 0.18
N CYS A 19 -13.88 -11.16 0.32
CA CYS A 19 -15.14 -10.40 0.34
C CYS A 19 -15.91 -10.57 -0.97
N LYS A 20 -15.23 -10.45 -2.12
CA LYS A 20 -15.85 -10.59 -3.44
C LYS A 20 -16.46 -11.99 -3.65
N LEU A 21 -15.74 -13.03 -3.28
CA LEU A 21 -16.26 -14.41 -3.37
C LEU A 21 -17.47 -14.64 -2.44
N ARG A 22 -17.48 -13.99 -1.27
CA ARG A 22 -18.63 -14.03 -0.34
C ARG A 22 -19.85 -13.31 -0.92
N GLU A 23 -19.67 -12.15 -1.55
CA GLU A 23 -20.74 -11.43 -2.24
C GLU A 23 -21.36 -12.27 -3.36
N LEU A 24 -20.55 -13.04 -4.08
CA LEU A 24 -20.97 -13.97 -5.12
C LEU A 24 -21.57 -15.29 -4.57
N ASN A 25 -21.81 -15.35 -3.24
CA ASN A 25 -22.43 -16.48 -2.56
C ASN A 25 -21.65 -17.82 -2.66
N HIS A 26 -20.31 -17.76 -2.69
CA HIS A 26 -19.48 -18.96 -2.56
C HIS A 26 -19.26 -19.32 -1.10
N GLU A 27 -19.03 -20.62 -0.83
CA GLU A 27 -18.57 -21.11 0.47
C GLU A 27 -17.05 -21.00 0.53
N ILE A 28 -16.50 -20.17 1.45
CA ILE A 28 -15.08 -19.84 1.49
C ILE A 28 -14.43 -20.32 2.78
N SER A 29 -13.34 -21.06 2.63
CA SER A 29 -12.40 -21.36 3.71
C SER A 29 -11.09 -20.63 3.45
N VAL A 30 -10.39 -20.21 4.52
CA VAL A 30 -9.08 -19.54 4.42
C VAL A 30 -8.08 -20.31 5.26
N LYS A 31 -6.95 -20.69 4.68
CA LYS A 31 -5.84 -21.37 5.34
C LYS A 31 -4.51 -20.73 5.01
N PHE A 32 -3.59 -20.76 5.99
CA PHE A 32 -2.26 -20.20 5.81
C PHE A 32 -1.29 -21.24 5.28
N ALA A 33 -0.45 -20.84 4.32
CA ALA A 33 0.64 -21.64 3.77
C ALA A 33 1.81 -21.72 4.78
N ILE A 34 1.69 -22.59 5.80
CA ILE A 34 2.68 -22.75 6.87
C ILE A 34 3.72 -23.82 6.49
N SER A 35 3.26 -24.97 6.01
CA SER A 35 4.10 -26.07 5.53
C SER A 35 3.36 -26.88 4.48
N SER A 36 4.09 -27.61 3.63
CA SER A 36 3.49 -28.51 2.61
C SER A 36 2.53 -29.51 3.22
N ASP A 37 2.95 -30.21 4.29
CA ASP A 37 2.15 -31.23 4.94
C ASP A 37 0.83 -30.65 5.47
N LEU A 38 0.87 -29.48 6.11
CA LEU A 38 -0.31 -28.84 6.64
C LEU A 38 -1.25 -28.35 5.52
N MET A 39 -0.71 -27.82 4.43
CA MET A 39 -1.53 -27.43 3.26
C MET A 39 -2.27 -28.62 2.67
N ILE A 40 -1.60 -29.78 2.53
CA ILE A 40 -2.19 -31.02 2.03
C ILE A 40 -3.30 -31.49 2.97
N GLU A 41 -3.03 -31.60 4.28
CA GLU A 41 -4.01 -32.00 5.29
C GLU A 41 -5.28 -31.12 5.26
N GLU A 42 -5.10 -29.81 5.16
CA GLU A 42 -6.22 -28.86 5.11
C GLU A 42 -7.06 -29.00 3.84
N VAL A 43 -6.43 -29.20 2.69
CA VAL A 43 -7.14 -29.42 1.41
C VAL A 43 -7.92 -30.73 1.46
N GLU A 44 -7.31 -31.84 1.94
CA GLU A 44 -7.96 -33.13 2.07
C GLU A 44 -9.13 -33.11 3.06
N SER A 45 -9.01 -32.37 4.16
CA SER A 45 -10.06 -32.19 5.16
C SER A 45 -11.26 -31.39 4.60
N ILE A 46 -10.96 -30.31 3.87
CA ILE A 46 -11.97 -29.38 3.34
C ILE A 46 -12.64 -29.96 2.07
N LYS A 47 -11.86 -30.57 1.19
CA LYS A 47 -12.29 -31.07 -0.13
C LYS A 47 -13.00 -29.98 -0.93
N PRO A 48 -12.27 -28.90 -1.29
CA PRO A 48 -12.83 -27.79 -2.05
C PRO A 48 -13.07 -28.17 -3.52
N ASP A 49 -13.97 -27.45 -4.18
CA ASP A 49 -14.11 -27.48 -5.64
C ASP A 49 -12.92 -26.80 -6.32
N ILE A 50 -12.41 -25.70 -5.71
CA ILE A 50 -11.29 -24.91 -6.19
C ILE A 50 -10.37 -24.55 -5.03
N VAL A 51 -9.06 -24.64 -5.26
CA VAL A 51 -8.02 -24.00 -4.46
C VAL A 51 -7.56 -22.74 -5.19
N LEU A 52 -7.66 -21.57 -4.55
CA LEU A 52 -7.22 -20.29 -5.11
C LEU A 52 -6.20 -19.64 -4.20
N SER A 53 -5.08 -19.19 -4.76
CA SER A 53 -4.00 -18.53 -4.02
C SER A 53 -3.83 -17.08 -4.48
N PRO A 54 -4.52 -16.11 -3.87
CA PRO A 54 -4.40 -14.69 -4.23
C PRO A 54 -3.09 -14.05 -3.76
N PHE A 55 -2.43 -14.64 -2.77
CA PHE A 55 -1.12 -14.20 -2.29
C PHE A 55 -0.35 -15.38 -1.70
N LEU A 56 0.53 -15.97 -2.49
CA LEU A 56 1.32 -17.12 -2.09
C LEU A 56 2.82 -16.85 -2.37
N LYS A 57 3.66 -17.04 -1.36
CA LYS A 57 5.12 -16.95 -1.46
C LYS A 57 5.79 -18.32 -1.53
N GLU A 58 5.13 -19.29 -0.95
CA GLU A 58 5.52 -20.69 -0.91
C GLU A 58 5.05 -21.39 -2.20
N TYR A 59 5.70 -22.49 -2.57
CA TYR A 59 5.19 -23.35 -3.64
C TYR A 59 3.98 -24.13 -3.17
N LEU A 60 2.96 -24.20 -4.01
CA LEU A 60 1.83 -25.09 -3.77
C LEU A 60 2.30 -26.55 -3.95
N PRO A 61 2.07 -27.46 -2.99
CA PRO A 61 2.45 -28.86 -3.11
C PRO A 61 1.85 -29.53 -4.35
N VAL A 62 2.64 -30.41 -4.99
CA VAL A 62 2.22 -31.13 -6.20
C VAL A 62 0.97 -32.01 -5.95
N GLU A 63 0.88 -32.58 -4.77
CA GLU A 63 -0.25 -33.40 -4.32
C GLU A 63 -1.57 -32.61 -4.31
N ILE A 64 -1.50 -31.29 -4.16
CA ILE A 64 -2.69 -30.43 -4.19
C ILE A 64 -3.11 -30.18 -5.64
N PHE A 65 -2.23 -29.64 -6.48
CA PHE A 65 -2.64 -29.21 -7.83
C PHE A 65 -2.80 -30.35 -8.85
N GLU A 66 -2.31 -31.56 -8.55
CA GLU A 66 -2.60 -32.75 -9.35
C GLU A 66 -3.98 -33.36 -9.02
N ASN A 67 -4.48 -33.17 -7.78
CA ASN A 67 -5.73 -33.78 -7.33
C ASN A 67 -6.90 -32.79 -7.18
N TYR A 68 -6.63 -31.48 -7.15
CA TYR A 68 -7.63 -30.43 -7.01
C TYR A 68 -7.39 -29.32 -8.03
N ASP A 69 -8.45 -28.76 -8.59
CA ASP A 69 -8.35 -27.60 -9.46
C ASP A 69 -7.78 -26.40 -8.69
N SER A 70 -6.52 -26.08 -8.96
CA SER A 70 -5.72 -25.13 -8.21
C SER A 70 -5.25 -23.99 -9.09
N PHE A 71 -5.44 -22.74 -8.61
CA PHE A 71 -5.16 -21.54 -9.36
C PHE A 71 -4.34 -20.55 -8.55
N ILE A 72 -3.44 -19.85 -9.23
CA ILE A 72 -2.60 -18.79 -8.67
C ILE A 72 -3.01 -17.46 -9.29
N LEU A 73 -3.20 -16.46 -8.46
CA LEU A 73 -3.34 -15.08 -8.89
C LEU A 73 -1.94 -14.45 -8.92
N HIS A 74 -1.41 -14.28 -10.12
CA HIS A 74 -0.07 -13.75 -10.34
C HIS A 74 -0.14 -12.27 -10.74
N PRO A 75 0.59 -11.35 -10.03
CA PRO A 75 0.59 -9.92 -10.34
C PRO A 75 1.52 -9.60 -11.52
N GLY A 76 1.31 -10.23 -12.64
CA GLY A 76 2.06 -10.13 -13.88
C GLY A 76 1.16 -10.24 -15.11
N ILE A 77 1.69 -9.88 -16.28
CA ILE A 77 1.04 -10.04 -17.57
C ILE A 77 1.29 -11.43 -18.14
N ILE A 78 0.60 -11.79 -19.23
CA ILE A 78 0.93 -13.00 -19.98
C ILE A 78 2.39 -12.97 -20.42
N GLY A 79 3.14 -14.01 -20.11
CA GLY A 79 4.59 -14.13 -20.36
C GLY A 79 5.46 -13.67 -19.19
N ASP A 80 4.92 -13.01 -18.17
CA ASP A 80 5.64 -12.73 -16.93
C ASP A 80 5.64 -13.97 -16.04
N ARG A 81 6.83 -14.42 -15.64
CA ARG A 81 7.04 -15.62 -14.82
C ARG A 81 8.13 -15.39 -13.79
N GLY A 82 7.91 -15.82 -12.56
CA GLY A 82 8.95 -15.84 -11.54
C GLY A 82 8.82 -14.76 -10.47
N HIS A 83 9.94 -14.49 -9.82
CA HIS A 83 9.97 -13.66 -8.63
C HIS A 83 10.04 -12.16 -8.92
N ASN A 84 9.53 -11.35 -7.98
CA ASN A 84 9.65 -9.88 -8.01
C ASN A 84 9.03 -9.22 -9.25
N SER A 85 7.96 -9.77 -9.79
CA SER A 85 7.23 -9.31 -10.95
C SER A 85 7.01 -7.78 -10.97
N LEU A 86 6.42 -7.18 -9.92
CA LEU A 86 6.27 -5.74 -9.81
C LEU A 86 7.59 -4.98 -9.64
N ASP A 87 8.61 -5.57 -9.00
CA ASP A 87 9.92 -4.94 -8.87
C ASP A 87 10.56 -4.77 -10.27
N HIS A 88 10.46 -5.80 -11.13
CA HIS A 88 10.90 -5.75 -12.53
C HIS A 88 10.10 -4.73 -13.32
N ALA A 89 8.78 -4.75 -13.23
CA ALA A 89 7.91 -3.82 -13.93
C ALA A 89 8.23 -2.34 -13.59
N ILE A 90 8.49 -2.02 -12.31
CA ILE A 90 8.89 -0.68 -11.88
C ILE A 90 10.31 -0.34 -12.36
N ASN A 91 11.26 -1.29 -12.24
CA ASN A 91 12.63 -1.09 -12.69
C ASN A 91 12.71 -0.76 -14.18
N ASP A 92 11.95 -1.49 -14.98
CA ASP A 92 11.94 -1.39 -16.46
C ASP A 92 11.01 -0.27 -16.95
N GLU A 93 10.38 0.48 -16.04
CA GLU A 93 9.48 1.61 -16.33
C GLU A 93 8.39 1.26 -17.36
N VAL A 94 7.83 0.05 -17.25
CA VAL A 94 6.77 -0.40 -18.18
C VAL A 94 5.55 0.51 -18.07
N LYS A 95 4.84 0.72 -19.20
CA LYS A 95 3.66 1.61 -19.25
C LYS A 95 2.35 0.89 -18.96
N GLN A 96 2.32 -0.42 -19.17
CA GLN A 96 1.18 -1.28 -18.91
C GLN A 96 1.64 -2.49 -18.14
N TRP A 97 0.83 -2.92 -17.18
CA TRP A 97 1.04 -4.15 -16.42
C TRP A 97 -0.29 -4.85 -16.22
N GLY A 98 -0.31 -5.94 -15.46
CA GLY A 98 -1.55 -6.67 -15.29
C GLY A 98 -1.51 -7.73 -14.20
N VAL A 99 -2.58 -8.50 -14.17
CA VAL A 99 -2.77 -9.67 -13.33
C VAL A 99 -3.27 -10.79 -14.21
N VAL A 100 -2.79 -12.01 -13.98
CA VAL A 100 -3.33 -13.23 -14.56
C VAL A 100 -3.78 -14.19 -13.47
N ILE A 101 -4.85 -14.95 -13.73
CA ILE A 101 -5.22 -16.13 -12.94
C ILE A 101 -4.89 -17.35 -13.80
N LEU A 102 -3.93 -18.12 -13.35
CA LEU A 102 -3.40 -19.28 -14.08
C LEU A 102 -3.54 -20.55 -13.25
N LYS A 103 -3.64 -21.68 -13.92
CA LYS A 103 -3.66 -23.00 -13.29
C LYS A 103 -2.29 -23.30 -12.69
N ALA A 104 -2.25 -23.82 -11.46
CA ALA A 104 -0.99 -24.25 -10.86
C ALA A 104 -0.37 -25.41 -11.66
N ASP A 105 0.94 -25.37 -11.84
CA ASP A 105 1.70 -26.32 -12.62
C ASP A 105 3.04 -26.63 -11.93
N HIS A 106 3.76 -27.64 -12.43
CA HIS A 106 5.11 -28.03 -11.95
C HIS A 106 6.15 -26.92 -12.13
N GLU A 107 5.99 -26.07 -13.15
CA GLU A 107 6.83 -24.90 -13.36
C GLU A 107 6.17 -23.63 -12.85
N LEU A 108 6.99 -22.75 -12.25
CA LEU A 108 6.53 -21.50 -11.68
C LEU A 108 5.86 -20.60 -12.74
N ASP A 109 4.62 -20.20 -12.46
CA ASP A 109 3.80 -19.30 -13.29
C ASP A 109 3.68 -19.73 -14.77
N ALA A 110 3.73 -21.04 -15.05
CA ALA A 110 3.74 -21.62 -16.40
C ALA A 110 2.38 -22.15 -16.86
N GLY A 111 1.44 -22.31 -15.96
CA GLY A 111 0.16 -22.94 -16.24
C GLY A 111 -0.74 -22.13 -17.16
N ASP A 112 -1.78 -22.80 -17.67
CA ASP A 112 -2.75 -22.19 -18.57
C ASP A 112 -3.52 -21.03 -17.89
N ILE A 113 -3.75 -19.94 -18.63
CA ILE A 113 -4.37 -18.72 -18.15
C ILE A 113 -5.88 -18.79 -18.34
N TYR A 114 -6.60 -18.59 -17.24
CA TYR A 114 -8.05 -18.60 -17.20
C TYR A 114 -8.67 -17.20 -17.20
N ALA A 115 -7.95 -16.18 -16.75
CA ALA A 115 -8.39 -14.79 -16.80
C ALA A 115 -7.21 -13.83 -16.73
N GLN A 116 -7.41 -12.60 -17.21
CA GLN A 116 -6.42 -11.53 -17.12
C GLN A 116 -7.10 -10.16 -17.01
N ALA A 117 -6.43 -9.23 -16.35
CA ALA A 117 -6.81 -7.83 -16.39
C ALA A 117 -5.56 -6.95 -16.43
N ASN A 118 -5.55 -5.93 -17.27
CA ASN A 118 -4.41 -5.05 -17.48
C ASN A 118 -4.73 -3.64 -16.99
N PHE A 119 -3.68 -2.93 -16.54
CA PHE A 119 -3.80 -1.55 -16.06
C PHE A 119 -2.60 -0.69 -16.49
N PRO A 120 -2.78 0.64 -16.62
CA PRO A 120 -1.67 1.55 -16.84
C PRO A 120 -0.82 1.67 -15.57
N MET A 121 0.51 1.56 -15.72
CA MET A 121 1.45 1.69 -14.61
C MET A 121 1.58 3.15 -14.16
N ARG A 122 1.31 3.40 -12.89
CA ARG A 122 1.55 4.67 -12.21
C ARG A 122 2.98 4.72 -11.67
N ILE A 123 3.60 5.92 -11.64
CA ILE A 123 4.88 6.12 -10.94
C ILE A 123 4.58 6.19 -9.45
N SER A 124 4.80 5.09 -8.74
CA SER A 124 4.52 4.98 -7.31
C SER A 124 5.32 3.83 -6.69
N SER A 125 5.21 3.68 -5.37
CA SER A 125 5.83 2.55 -4.68
C SER A 125 5.16 1.22 -5.06
N LYS A 126 5.93 0.15 -5.01
CA LYS A 126 5.43 -1.23 -5.23
C LYS A 126 4.20 -1.55 -4.37
N ALA A 127 4.25 -1.18 -3.10
CA ALA A 127 3.14 -1.44 -2.19
C ALA A 127 1.88 -0.66 -2.57
N SER A 128 2.03 0.58 -3.06
CA SER A 128 0.91 1.39 -3.54
C SER A 128 0.26 0.78 -4.79
N ILE A 129 1.07 0.39 -5.78
CA ILE A 129 0.59 -0.28 -7.00
C ILE A 129 -0.13 -1.59 -6.65
N TYR A 130 0.44 -2.38 -5.73
CA TYR A 130 -0.16 -3.64 -5.31
C TYR A 130 -1.53 -3.45 -4.62
N ARG A 131 -1.65 -2.43 -3.76
CA ARG A 131 -2.90 -2.13 -3.05
C ARG A 131 -3.99 -1.54 -3.93
N ASN A 132 -3.61 -0.87 -5.00
CA ASN A 132 -4.52 -0.15 -5.88
C ASN A 132 -4.75 -0.88 -7.20
N GLU A 133 -3.84 -0.74 -8.13
CA GLU A 133 -3.99 -1.22 -9.49
C GLU A 133 -4.08 -2.75 -9.55
N VAL A 134 -3.16 -3.45 -8.86
CA VAL A 134 -3.18 -4.93 -8.81
C VAL A 134 -4.45 -5.43 -8.11
N ASN A 135 -4.83 -4.84 -6.97
CA ASN A 135 -6.03 -5.26 -6.26
C ASN A 135 -7.29 -5.11 -7.13
N LYS A 136 -7.45 -3.98 -7.81
CA LYS A 136 -8.57 -3.74 -8.70
C LYS A 136 -8.58 -4.73 -9.88
N ALA A 137 -7.47 -4.85 -10.58
CA ALA A 137 -7.33 -5.79 -11.70
C ALA A 137 -7.55 -7.24 -11.27
N SER A 138 -7.15 -7.58 -10.03
CA SER A 138 -7.39 -8.93 -9.48
C SER A 138 -8.87 -9.24 -9.29
N LEU A 139 -9.66 -8.27 -8.87
CA LEU A 139 -11.12 -8.47 -8.72
C LEU A 139 -11.81 -8.58 -10.09
N GLU A 140 -11.38 -7.78 -11.08
CA GLU A 140 -11.86 -7.90 -12.46
C GLU A 140 -11.50 -9.28 -13.06
N ALA A 141 -10.24 -9.72 -12.91
CA ALA A 141 -9.81 -11.03 -13.35
C ALA A 141 -10.51 -12.18 -12.61
N LEU A 142 -10.86 -11.99 -11.33
CA LEU A 142 -11.57 -12.99 -10.54
C LEU A 142 -12.99 -13.22 -11.07
N GLU A 143 -13.71 -12.19 -11.46
CA GLU A 143 -15.04 -12.33 -12.07
C GLU A 143 -14.96 -13.09 -13.40
N GLU A 144 -14.04 -12.68 -14.29
CA GLU A 144 -13.78 -13.37 -15.55
C GLU A 144 -13.38 -14.84 -15.32
N PHE A 145 -12.52 -15.11 -14.35
CA PHE A 145 -12.10 -16.47 -13.98
C PHE A 145 -13.28 -17.34 -13.59
N LEU A 146 -14.18 -16.86 -12.74
CA LEU A 146 -15.32 -17.63 -12.28
C LEU A 146 -16.30 -17.95 -13.42
N GLU A 147 -16.50 -17.03 -14.34
CA GLU A 147 -17.30 -17.26 -15.56
C GLU A 147 -16.63 -18.30 -16.47
N ASN A 148 -15.36 -18.15 -16.75
CA ASN A 148 -14.59 -19.06 -17.59
C ASN A 148 -14.49 -20.46 -17.01
N TYR A 149 -14.28 -20.59 -15.69
CA TYR A 149 -14.21 -21.89 -15.01
C TYR A 149 -15.53 -22.66 -15.06
N GLN A 150 -16.67 -21.97 -15.04
CA GLN A 150 -17.99 -22.60 -15.13
C GLN A 150 -18.41 -22.92 -16.59
N ASN A 151 -17.76 -22.32 -17.57
CA ASN A 151 -18.05 -22.53 -18.98
C ASN A 151 -17.31 -23.77 -19.51
N LYS A 152 -18.03 -24.84 -19.79
CA LYS A 152 -17.45 -26.10 -20.27
C LYS A 152 -16.79 -26.01 -21.65
N ASP A 153 -17.14 -24.99 -22.42
CA ASP A 153 -16.60 -24.75 -23.77
C ASP A 153 -15.40 -23.78 -23.74
N PHE A 154 -15.03 -23.27 -22.57
CA PHE A 154 -13.89 -22.38 -22.43
C PHE A 154 -12.58 -23.10 -22.65
N ILE A 155 -11.72 -22.51 -23.47
CA ILE A 155 -10.36 -23.00 -23.76
C ILE A 155 -9.37 -22.00 -23.14
N PRO A 156 -8.61 -22.39 -22.11
CA PRO A 156 -7.64 -21.52 -21.48
C PRO A 156 -6.56 -21.06 -22.46
N THR A 157 -6.09 -19.84 -22.29
CA THR A 157 -4.95 -19.31 -23.05
C THR A 157 -3.66 -19.93 -22.55
N LYS A 158 -2.81 -20.40 -23.47
CA LYS A 158 -1.49 -20.93 -23.10
C LYS A 158 -0.58 -19.80 -22.59
N GLN A 159 0.10 -20.06 -21.46
CA GLN A 159 1.16 -19.16 -21.00
C GLN A 159 2.33 -19.12 -21.98
N ILE A 160 2.87 -17.94 -22.23
CA ILE A 160 4.08 -17.78 -23.02
C ILE A 160 5.28 -18.24 -22.18
N GLN A 161 6.05 -19.18 -22.69
CA GLN A 161 7.18 -19.78 -22.00
C GLN A 161 8.44 -18.89 -22.12
N ASN A 162 8.38 -17.68 -21.53
CA ASN A 162 9.52 -16.80 -21.40
C ASN A 162 10.48 -17.28 -20.30
N ASP A 163 11.71 -16.74 -20.30
CA ASP A 163 12.63 -16.97 -19.20
C ASP A 163 12.04 -16.50 -17.86
N ILE A 164 12.28 -17.29 -16.83
CA ILE A 164 11.82 -16.96 -15.46
C ILE A 164 12.63 -15.78 -14.93
N HIS A 165 11.94 -14.77 -14.43
CA HIS A 165 12.59 -13.65 -13.75
C HIS A 165 13.34 -14.13 -12.51
N ILE A 166 14.65 -13.88 -12.49
CA ILE A 166 15.47 -14.09 -11.28
C ILE A 166 15.20 -12.97 -10.28
N PRO A 167 15.26 -13.29 -8.96
CA PRO A 167 15.09 -12.27 -7.93
C PRO A 167 16.03 -11.09 -8.08
N ILE A 168 15.50 -9.87 -7.99
CA ILE A 168 16.35 -8.66 -7.93
C ILE A 168 17.12 -8.66 -6.61
N THR A 169 18.42 -8.82 -6.71
CA THR A 169 19.33 -8.90 -5.56
C THR A 169 19.55 -7.54 -4.89
N MET A 170 20.09 -7.54 -3.66
CA MET A 170 20.28 -6.31 -2.88
C MET A 170 21.28 -5.34 -3.52
N ASP A 171 22.28 -5.83 -4.24
CA ASP A 171 23.27 -5.01 -4.95
C ASP A 171 22.63 -4.12 -6.05
N LYS A 172 21.57 -4.61 -6.71
CA LYS A 172 20.80 -3.83 -7.69
C LYS A 172 19.93 -2.73 -7.07
N ARG A 173 19.75 -2.77 -5.74
CA ARG A 173 18.95 -1.80 -4.99
C ARG A 173 19.82 -0.72 -4.32
N ILE A 174 21.15 -0.86 -4.35
CA ILE A 174 22.09 0.12 -3.78
C ILE A 174 21.98 1.46 -4.51
N ILE A 175 21.93 2.56 -3.75
CA ILE A 175 21.97 3.92 -4.27
C ILE A 175 23.44 4.35 -4.39
N ASP A 176 23.85 4.77 -5.58
CA ASP A 176 25.09 5.53 -5.78
C ASP A 176 24.75 7.03 -5.85
N TRP A 177 24.81 7.70 -4.70
CA TRP A 177 24.42 9.10 -4.55
C TRP A 177 25.15 10.05 -5.51
N ASN A 178 26.35 9.68 -5.99
CA ASN A 178 27.15 10.49 -6.91
C ASN A 178 26.80 10.24 -8.39
N LYS A 179 26.16 9.10 -8.71
CA LYS A 179 25.85 8.72 -10.08
C LYS A 179 24.37 8.68 -10.39
N ASP A 180 23.56 8.19 -9.45
CA ASP A 180 22.13 8.08 -9.65
C ASP A 180 21.45 9.45 -9.67
N THR A 181 20.55 9.65 -10.60
CA THR A 181 19.66 10.81 -10.63
C THR A 181 18.59 10.71 -9.55
N THR A 182 17.96 11.82 -9.21
CA THR A 182 16.80 11.85 -8.29
C THR A 182 15.73 10.82 -8.70
N LYS A 183 15.44 10.75 -10.01
CA LYS A 183 14.45 9.78 -10.55
C LYS A 183 14.88 8.33 -10.34
N GLU A 184 16.14 8.01 -10.58
CA GLU A 184 16.69 6.66 -10.38
C GLU A 184 16.67 6.25 -8.90
N ILE A 185 17.00 7.17 -7.99
CA ILE A 185 16.93 6.92 -6.55
C ILE A 185 15.48 6.65 -6.11
N ILE A 186 14.54 7.49 -6.53
CA ILE A 186 13.11 7.30 -6.23
C ILE A 186 12.64 5.94 -6.79
N LYS A 187 13.02 5.59 -8.01
CA LYS A 187 12.69 4.29 -8.62
C LYS A 187 13.22 3.11 -7.81
N LYS A 188 14.49 3.15 -7.37
CA LYS A 188 15.09 2.11 -6.50
C LYS A 188 14.34 1.96 -5.19
N ILE A 189 13.94 3.08 -4.55
CA ILE A 189 13.16 3.05 -3.31
C ILE A 189 11.75 2.51 -3.57
N ASN A 190 11.10 2.95 -4.63
CA ASN A 190 9.75 2.51 -4.99
C ASN A 190 9.66 1.01 -5.30
N MET A 191 10.58 0.47 -6.12
CA MET A 191 10.59 -0.95 -6.42
C MET A 191 10.95 -1.82 -5.21
N SER A 192 11.62 -1.25 -4.22
CA SER A 192 12.05 -1.95 -3.00
C SER A 192 11.08 -1.78 -1.84
N ASP A 193 10.03 -0.97 -1.99
CA ASP A 193 9.10 -0.63 -0.92
C ASP A 193 8.46 -1.88 -0.29
N SER A 194 8.10 -1.75 0.98
CA SER A 194 7.63 -2.83 1.84
C SER A 194 8.74 -3.83 2.21
N TYR A 195 9.24 -4.59 1.25
CA TYR A 195 10.33 -5.54 1.38
C TYR A 195 11.09 -5.68 0.04
N PRO A 196 12.45 -5.68 0.06
CA PRO A 196 13.33 -5.65 1.24
C PRO A 196 13.60 -4.25 1.79
N GLY A 197 13.24 -3.17 1.10
CA GLY A 197 13.69 -1.81 1.33
C GLY A 197 15.05 -1.52 0.68
N VAL A 198 15.44 -0.25 0.60
CA VAL A 198 16.77 0.17 0.15
C VAL A 198 17.67 0.38 1.35
N LYS A 199 18.70 -0.48 1.50
CA LYS A 199 19.64 -0.38 2.61
C LYS A 199 20.57 0.81 2.43
N GLU A 200 20.75 1.58 3.49
CA GLU A 200 21.59 2.77 3.52
C GLU A 200 22.24 2.99 4.90
N ASN A 201 23.31 3.79 4.94
CA ASN A 201 23.87 4.33 6.17
C ASN A 201 23.68 5.85 6.19
N LEU A 202 22.75 6.32 7.03
CA LEU A 202 22.51 7.75 7.24
C LEU A 202 23.10 8.23 8.55
N LEU A 203 24.11 9.09 8.48
CA LEU A 203 24.78 9.66 9.64
C LEU A 203 25.25 8.61 10.66
N GLY A 204 25.72 7.45 10.16
CA GLY A 204 26.19 6.33 10.97
C GLY A 204 25.09 5.41 11.51
N ILE A 205 23.83 5.53 11.00
CA ILE A 205 22.73 4.61 11.32
C ILE A 205 22.48 3.71 10.10
N GLU A 206 22.67 2.39 10.27
CA GLU A 206 22.27 1.37 9.29
C GLU A 206 20.75 1.27 9.24
N CYS A 207 20.14 1.55 8.10
CA CYS A 207 18.69 1.62 7.95
C CYS A 207 18.23 1.25 6.54
N TYR A 208 16.92 1.17 6.37
CA TYR A 208 16.24 1.06 5.08
C TYR A 208 15.39 2.30 4.81
N LEU A 209 15.38 2.78 3.56
CA LEU A 209 14.66 3.98 3.12
C LEU A 209 13.30 3.63 2.55
N TYR A 210 12.30 4.49 2.83
CA TYR A 210 10.92 4.33 2.37
C TYR A 210 10.24 5.70 2.13
N GLY A 211 9.17 5.71 1.32
CA GLY A 211 8.33 6.87 1.10
C GLY A 211 9.09 8.02 0.43
N ALA A 212 9.75 7.71 -0.68
CA ALA A 212 10.47 8.70 -1.47
C ALA A 212 9.50 9.55 -2.29
N SER A 213 9.68 10.88 -2.26
CA SER A 213 8.99 11.83 -3.12
C SER A 213 9.93 12.88 -3.69
N TYR A 214 9.59 13.40 -4.87
CA TYR A 214 10.39 14.39 -5.56
C TYR A 214 10.38 15.74 -4.82
N GLU A 215 11.49 16.48 -4.92
CA GLU A 215 11.60 17.85 -4.44
C GLU A 215 12.03 18.77 -5.58
N GLU A 216 11.22 19.80 -5.82
CA GLU A 216 11.37 20.66 -6.99
C GLU A 216 12.40 21.78 -6.79
N THR A 217 12.51 22.32 -5.58
CA THR A 217 13.22 23.57 -5.30
C THR A 217 14.58 23.41 -4.63
N PHE A 218 14.72 22.44 -3.73
CA PHE A 218 15.97 22.24 -3.00
C PHE A 218 17.09 21.69 -3.88
N ARG A 219 18.29 22.16 -3.62
CA ARG A 219 19.54 21.69 -4.22
C ARG A 219 20.63 21.65 -3.15
N GLY A 220 21.51 20.65 -3.20
CA GLY A 220 22.63 20.49 -2.29
C GLY A 220 23.55 19.38 -2.76
N GLU A 221 24.57 19.10 -1.96
CA GLU A 221 25.50 18.02 -2.27
C GLU A 221 24.81 16.65 -2.20
N PRO A 222 25.24 15.66 -2.99
CA PRO A 222 24.73 14.30 -2.93
C PRO A 222 24.80 13.72 -1.50
N LYS A 223 23.65 13.18 -1.05
CA LYS A 223 23.47 12.61 0.29
C LYS A 223 23.46 13.62 1.45
N GLU A 224 23.57 14.92 1.20
CA GLU A 224 23.41 15.96 2.22
C GLU A 224 21.94 16.04 2.68
N ILE A 225 21.70 16.12 3.99
CA ILE A 225 20.35 16.36 4.53
C ILE A 225 20.12 17.88 4.57
N LEU A 226 19.24 18.36 3.71
CA LEU A 226 19.01 19.79 3.43
C LEU A 226 17.95 20.41 4.34
N ALA A 227 16.91 19.65 4.69
CA ALA A 227 15.77 20.15 5.45
C ALA A 227 15.01 19.00 6.14
N LYS A 228 14.12 19.40 7.08
CA LYS A 228 13.11 18.51 7.68
C LYS A 228 11.72 19.07 7.42
N ARG A 229 10.71 18.22 7.35
CA ARG A 229 9.29 18.59 7.29
C ARG A 229 8.43 17.43 7.72
N ASP A 230 7.55 17.65 8.70
CA ASP A 230 6.49 16.72 9.09
C ASP A 230 6.97 15.26 9.29
N GLY A 231 8.14 15.09 9.91
CA GLY A 231 8.74 13.78 10.12
C GLY A 231 9.67 13.29 9.00
N ALA A 232 9.60 13.88 7.80
CA ALA A 232 10.46 13.57 6.66
C ALA A 232 11.78 14.35 6.68
N ILE A 233 12.76 13.87 5.91
CA ILE A 233 14.01 14.55 5.61
C ILE A 233 14.16 14.77 4.11
N CYS A 234 14.68 15.93 3.72
CA CYS A 234 15.08 16.24 2.35
C CYS A 234 16.55 15.93 2.15
N ILE A 235 16.89 15.17 1.12
CA ILE A 235 18.27 14.75 0.83
C ILE A 235 18.65 15.24 -0.57
N GLY A 236 19.83 15.86 -0.68
CA GLY A 236 20.43 16.25 -1.95
C GLY A 236 20.82 15.05 -2.80
N THR A 237 20.68 15.21 -4.12
CA THR A 237 21.08 14.23 -5.12
C THR A 237 21.97 14.90 -6.15
N ARG A 238 22.53 14.12 -7.05
CA ARG A 238 23.39 14.66 -8.13
C ARG A 238 22.75 15.77 -8.97
N ASP A 239 21.44 15.72 -9.17
CA ASP A 239 20.70 16.60 -10.09
C ASP A 239 19.50 17.32 -9.44
N GLY A 240 19.30 17.15 -8.13
CA GLY A 240 18.17 17.74 -7.43
C GLY A 240 18.12 17.40 -5.96
N ALA A 241 16.94 17.07 -5.48
CA ALA A 241 16.70 16.56 -4.14
C ALA A 241 15.45 15.68 -4.08
N LEU A 242 15.32 14.92 -3.02
CA LEU A 242 14.14 14.10 -2.73
C LEU A 242 13.83 14.12 -1.24
N TRP A 243 12.58 13.86 -0.90
CA TRP A 243 12.14 13.64 0.46
C TRP A 243 12.10 12.15 0.76
N ILE A 244 12.50 11.77 1.97
CA ILE A 244 12.33 10.46 2.56
C ILE A 244 11.45 10.61 3.79
N SER A 245 10.24 10.07 3.73
CA SER A 245 9.29 10.20 4.84
C SER A 245 9.60 9.25 5.98
N HIS A 246 10.00 8.01 5.68
CA HIS A 246 10.20 6.96 6.69
C HIS A 246 11.52 6.22 6.49
N ILE A 247 12.11 5.86 7.59
CA ILE A 247 13.28 4.96 7.64
C ILE A 247 13.06 3.87 8.68
N LYS A 248 13.70 2.72 8.47
CA LYS A 248 13.68 1.60 9.40
C LYS A 248 15.11 1.26 9.77
N GLU A 249 15.54 1.61 10.98
CA GLU A 249 16.82 1.12 11.51
C GLU A 249 16.81 -0.41 11.54
N VAL A 250 17.94 -1.03 11.24
CA VAL A 250 18.04 -2.50 11.19
C VAL A 250 17.62 -3.11 12.54
N GLY A 251 16.67 -4.04 12.47
CA GLY A 251 16.12 -4.72 13.65
C GLY A 251 15.08 -3.92 14.45
N LYS A 252 14.70 -2.70 14.00
CA LYS A 252 13.69 -1.85 14.66
C LYS A 252 12.45 -1.62 13.83
N PHE A 253 11.53 -0.79 14.32
CA PHE A 253 10.31 -0.38 13.64
C PHE A 253 10.59 0.63 12.51
N LYS A 254 9.73 0.65 11.51
CA LYS A 254 9.68 1.69 10.50
C LYS A 254 9.01 2.92 11.12
N LEU A 255 9.71 4.05 11.15
CA LEU A 255 9.29 5.29 11.78
C LEU A 255 9.51 6.48 10.84
N PRO A 256 8.86 7.63 11.08
CA PRO A 256 9.21 8.87 10.39
C PRO A 256 10.73 9.13 10.50
N ALA A 257 11.35 9.59 9.44
CA ALA A 257 12.81 9.71 9.34
C ALA A 257 13.43 10.53 10.47
N THR A 258 12.77 11.62 10.88
CA THR A 258 13.24 12.47 11.98
C THR A 258 13.18 11.79 13.34
N TYR A 259 12.27 10.81 13.54
CA TYR A 259 12.16 10.04 14.78
C TYR A 259 13.33 9.06 14.97
N VAL A 260 13.90 8.57 13.88
CA VAL A 260 15.08 7.70 13.92
C VAL A 260 16.36 8.52 14.03
N LEU A 261 16.51 9.58 13.27
CA LEU A 261 17.74 10.39 13.23
C LEU A 261 17.91 11.32 14.43
N LYS A 262 16.83 11.76 15.06
CA LYS A 262 16.81 12.52 16.35
C LYS A 262 17.87 13.62 16.43
N GLU A 263 18.76 13.52 17.43
CA GLU A 263 19.81 14.52 17.71
C GLU A 263 20.79 14.74 16.55
N LYS A 264 20.97 13.73 15.68
CA LYS A 264 21.91 13.81 14.53
C LYS A 264 21.50 14.86 13.50
N ILE A 265 20.23 15.23 13.47
CA ILE A 265 19.65 16.25 12.56
C ILE A 265 19.12 17.48 13.30
N LYS A 266 19.50 17.68 14.56
CA LYS A 266 19.00 18.79 15.38
C LYS A 266 19.30 20.16 14.75
N GLY A 267 20.44 20.32 14.10
CA GLY A 267 20.85 21.54 13.42
C GLY A 267 20.21 21.77 12.04
N ILE A 268 19.50 20.78 11.50
CA ILE A 268 18.84 20.90 10.20
C ILE A 268 17.55 21.73 10.35
N ALA A 269 17.36 22.67 9.44
CA ALA A 269 16.21 23.57 9.45
C ALA A 269 14.89 22.83 9.17
N GLU A 270 13.82 23.23 9.85
CA GLU A 270 12.46 22.82 9.52
C GLU A 270 11.92 23.69 8.39
N ASN A 271 11.65 23.10 7.24
CA ASN A 271 11.03 23.77 6.10
C ASN A 271 9.51 23.58 6.15
N ARG A 272 8.80 24.54 6.71
CA ARG A 272 7.35 24.49 6.88
C ARG A 272 6.63 24.92 5.61
N LEU A 273 5.56 24.23 5.28
CA LEU A 273 4.54 24.64 4.31
C LEU A 273 3.27 25.14 5.05
N PRO A 274 2.35 25.80 4.36
CA PRO A 274 0.99 25.97 4.84
C PRO A 274 0.41 24.61 5.27
N LEU A 275 -0.49 24.63 6.26
CA LEU A 275 -1.11 23.41 6.80
C LEU A 275 -1.79 22.57 5.70
N ILE A 276 -2.45 23.24 4.77
CA ILE A 276 -3.11 22.65 3.61
C ILE A 276 -2.46 23.27 2.36
N VAL A 277 -2.05 22.44 1.43
CA VAL A 277 -1.46 22.88 0.16
C VAL A 277 -2.32 22.43 -1.03
N ASP A 278 -2.06 22.95 -2.21
CA ASP A 278 -2.67 22.43 -3.43
C ASP A 278 -2.20 20.99 -3.68
N TYR A 279 -3.14 20.11 -4.03
CA TYR A 279 -2.87 18.68 -4.29
C TYR A 279 -1.78 18.45 -5.36
N LYS A 280 -1.63 19.37 -6.30
CA LYS A 280 -0.66 19.26 -7.41
C LYS A 280 0.75 19.75 -7.06
N MET A 281 0.98 20.24 -5.83
CA MET A 281 2.29 20.73 -5.41
C MET A 281 3.35 19.62 -5.47
N GLN A 282 4.46 19.87 -6.15
CA GLN A 282 5.54 18.91 -6.38
C GLN A 282 6.62 18.96 -5.28
N THR A 283 6.22 18.64 -4.04
CA THR A 283 7.10 18.47 -2.88
C THR A 283 6.41 17.57 -1.86
N TYR A 284 7.14 17.09 -0.88
CA TYR A 284 6.52 16.29 0.20
C TYR A 284 5.52 17.11 1.02
N HIS A 285 4.33 16.63 1.13
CA HIS A 285 3.26 17.13 2.00
C HIS A 285 2.33 16.00 2.42
N GLU A 286 1.68 16.15 3.56
CA GLU A 286 0.75 15.12 4.08
C GLU A 286 -0.72 15.54 3.94
N ILE A 287 -1.00 16.84 3.95
CA ILE A 287 -2.37 17.37 3.87
C ILE A 287 -2.46 18.31 2.67
N SER A 288 -3.39 18.00 1.77
CA SER A 288 -3.62 18.81 0.57
C SER A 288 -5.09 18.85 0.20
N MET A 289 -5.47 19.80 -0.65
CA MET A 289 -6.85 19.92 -1.11
C MET A 289 -6.95 20.17 -2.61
N ILE A 290 -8.12 19.81 -3.14
CA ILE A 290 -8.64 20.30 -4.42
C ILE A 290 -9.95 21.01 -4.10
N GLN A 291 -10.08 22.28 -4.52
CA GLN A 291 -11.32 23.00 -4.42
C GLN A 291 -11.98 23.07 -5.79
N LYS A 292 -13.28 22.76 -5.85
CA LYS A 292 -14.09 22.87 -7.04
C LYS A 292 -15.44 23.47 -6.65
N ASP A 293 -15.66 24.71 -7.01
CA ASP A 293 -16.80 25.51 -6.59
C ASP A 293 -16.91 25.58 -5.05
N GLU A 294 -18.03 25.19 -4.47
CA GLU A 294 -18.26 25.17 -3.03
C GLU A 294 -17.88 23.82 -2.36
N VAL A 295 -17.26 22.88 -3.13
CA VAL A 295 -16.85 21.57 -2.66
C VAL A 295 -15.32 21.54 -2.49
N THR A 296 -14.88 21.18 -1.31
CA THR A 296 -13.45 20.95 -1.01
C THR A 296 -13.18 19.47 -0.77
N TYR A 297 -12.25 18.91 -1.54
CA TYR A 297 -11.75 17.55 -1.40
C TYR A 297 -10.46 17.61 -0.58
N LEU A 298 -10.51 17.13 0.67
CA LEU A 298 -9.38 17.11 1.60
C LEU A 298 -8.69 15.75 1.56
N TYR A 299 -7.41 15.76 1.15
CA TYR A 299 -6.54 14.60 1.15
C TYR A 299 -5.62 14.66 2.37
N PHE A 300 -5.42 13.50 3.03
CA PHE A 300 -4.49 13.34 4.15
C PHE A 300 -3.69 12.06 3.97
N ASN A 301 -2.59 12.20 3.23
CA ASN A 301 -1.76 11.08 2.78
C ASN A 301 -0.70 10.72 3.83
N PHE A 302 -1.14 10.19 4.96
CA PHE A 302 -0.24 9.69 6.00
C PHE A 302 0.28 8.31 5.62
N TYR A 303 1.56 8.09 5.85
CA TYR A 303 2.23 6.84 5.47
C TYR A 303 1.54 5.62 6.09
N ASN A 304 1.17 4.64 5.26
CA ASN A 304 0.33 3.48 5.63
C ASN A 304 -1.02 3.85 6.27
N GLY A 305 -1.53 5.06 6.08
CA GLY A 305 -2.78 5.53 6.64
C GLY A 305 -2.80 5.70 8.16
N ALA A 306 -1.66 5.55 8.84
CA ALA A 306 -1.55 5.66 10.29
C ALA A 306 -1.24 7.10 10.72
N MET A 307 -1.89 7.58 11.79
CA MET A 307 -1.74 8.93 12.31
C MET A 307 -1.09 8.96 13.69
N SER A 308 0.00 9.70 13.83
CA SER A 308 0.53 10.12 15.12
C SER A 308 -0.34 11.21 15.73
N SER A 309 -0.14 11.51 17.02
CA SER A 309 -0.83 12.64 17.69
C SER A 309 -0.66 13.96 16.93
N ALA A 310 0.56 14.25 16.45
CA ALA A 310 0.84 15.46 15.68
C ALA A 310 0.11 15.50 14.33
N GLN A 311 0.04 14.37 13.62
CA GLN A 311 -0.68 14.25 12.36
C GLN A 311 -2.20 14.38 12.56
N ALA A 312 -2.75 13.75 13.60
CA ALA A 312 -4.16 13.87 13.94
C ALA A 312 -4.52 15.33 14.28
N LEU A 313 -3.71 16.02 15.09
CA LEU A 313 -3.94 17.43 15.39
C LEU A 313 -3.87 18.33 14.16
N ARG A 314 -2.95 18.09 13.24
CA ARG A 314 -2.89 18.83 11.97
C ARG A 314 -4.13 18.58 11.12
N LEU A 315 -4.59 17.34 11.03
CA LEU A 315 -5.84 17.02 10.32
C LEU A 315 -7.04 17.71 10.95
N LYS A 316 -7.12 17.71 12.30
CA LYS A 316 -8.16 18.46 13.02
C LYS A 316 -8.15 19.95 12.66
N TYR A 317 -6.99 20.60 12.69
CA TYR A 317 -6.89 22.02 12.33
C TYR A 317 -7.22 22.27 10.85
N ALA A 318 -6.91 21.35 9.96
CA ALA A 318 -7.31 21.44 8.55
C ALA A 318 -8.84 21.37 8.39
N VAL A 319 -9.50 20.44 9.08
CA VAL A 319 -10.97 20.34 9.09
C VAL A 319 -11.57 21.60 9.70
N ASP A 320 -11.08 22.07 10.84
CA ASP A 320 -11.59 23.29 11.50
C ASP A 320 -11.46 24.53 10.61
N PHE A 321 -10.34 24.68 9.90
CA PHE A 321 -10.15 25.79 8.97
C PHE A 321 -11.14 25.73 7.78
N LEU A 322 -11.34 24.52 7.21
CA LEU A 322 -12.17 24.36 6.02
C LEU A 322 -13.67 24.49 6.28
N LYS A 323 -14.13 24.37 7.52
CA LYS A 323 -15.54 24.61 7.88
C LYS A 323 -16.04 26.00 7.49
N ASP A 324 -15.14 27.00 7.55
CA ASP A 324 -15.47 28.39 7.24
C ASP A 324 -15.27 28.71 5.73
N GLU A 325 -14.66 27.79 4.97
CA GLU A 325 -14.19 28.04 3.58
C GLU A 325 -14.97 27.27 2.51
N CYS A 326 -15.85 26.31 2.89
CA CYS A 326 -16.60 25.52 1.92
C CYS A 326 -18.02 25.19 2.40
N LYS A 327 -18.88 24.72 1.48
CA LYS A 327 -20.22 24.20 1.79
C LYS A 327 -20.25 22.70 1.94
N VAL A 328 -19.34 22.02 1.23
CA VAL A 328 -19.21 20.57 1.26
C VAL A 328 -17.74 20.22 1.46
N LEU A 329 -17.45 19.48 2.50
CA LEU A 329 -16.12 18.93 2.79
C LEU A 329 -16.10 17.43 2.55
N VAL A 330 -15.30 17.00 1.57
CA VAL A 330 -15.12 15.58 1.24
C VAL A 330 -13.79 15.09 1.81
N LEU A 331 -13.83 14.17 2.75
CA LEU A 331 -12.64 13.49 3.28
C LEU A 331 -12.23 12.37 2.32
N MET A 332 -11.07 12.50 1.70
CA MET A 332 -10.57 11.59 0.66
C MET A 332 -9.62 10.50 1.18
N GLY A 333 -8.98 10.73 2.33
CA GLY A 333 -7.90 9.87 2.81
C GLY A 333 -6.59 10.07 2.06
N GLY A 334 -5.76 9.03 2.05
CA GLY A 334 -4.49 8.99 1.33
C GLY A 334 -4.53 8.11 0.08
N ASP A 335 -3.37 7.96 -0.56
CA ASP A 335 -3.23 7.19 -1.80
C ASP A 335 -3.46 5.69 -1.61
N ASP A 336 -3.09 5.14 -0.46
CA ASP A 336 -3.10 3.70 -0.18
C ASP A 336 -4.20 3.27 0.78
N PHE A 337 -4.58 4.15 1.69
CA PHE A 337 -5.60 3.93 2.71
C PHE A 337 -6.41 5.20 2.94
N PHE A 338 -7.68 5.04 3.26
CA PHE A 338 -8.42 6.16 3.82
C PHE A 338 -7.82 6.56 5.17
N SER A 339 -7.75 5.64 6.10
CA SER A 339 -6.99 5.76 7.35
C SER A 339 -6.95 4.40 8.08
N ASN A 340 -5.86 4.15 8.82
CA ASN A 340 -5.70 2.99 9.70
C ASN A 340 -5.68 3.37 11.19
N GLY A 341 -6.10 4.58 11.53
CA GLY A 341 -6.16 5.04 12.91
C GLY A 341 -4.79 5.42 13.48
N ILE A 342 -4.52 5.03 14.72
CA ILE A 342 -3.31 5.42 15.47
C ILE A 342 -2.03 4.79 14.93
N HIS A 343 -0.91 5.47 15.11
CA HIS A 343 0.38 5.05 14.60
C HIS A 343 1.10 4.07 15.56
N LEU A 344 0.76 2.78 15.48
CA LEU A 344 1.26 1.74 16.40
C LEU A 344 2.79 1.68 16.48
N ASN A 345 3.52 1.78 15.35
CA ASN A 345 4.99 1.71 15.38
C ASN A 345 5.64 2.82 16.23
N ILE A 346 5.06 4.03 16.23
CA ILE A 346 5.54 5.12 17.09
C ILE A 346 5.27 4.79 18.57
N LEU A 347 4.11 4.20 18.88
CA LEU A 347 3.76 3.81 20.22
C LEU A 347 4.67 2.68 20.73
N GLU A 348 4.94 1.68 19.91
CA GLU A 348 5.81 0.56 20.25
C GLU A 348 7.28 0.98 20.45
N ASP A 349 7.78 2.00 19.74
CA ASP A 349 9.14 2.55 19.94
C ASP A 349 9.20 3.50 21.16
N SER A 350 8.06 3.92 21.70
CA SER A 350 8.02 4.88 22.80
C SER A 350 8.42 4.25 24.13
N LYS A 351 9.14 5.03 24.94
CA LYS A 351 9.42 4.69 26.35
C LYS A 351 8.23 4.94 27.26
N LYS A 352 7.18 5.61 26.78
CA LYS A 352 5.98 6.02 27.50
C LYS A 352 4.70 5.59 26.77
N GLN A 353 4.64 4.34 26.34
CA GLN A 353 3.59 3.79 25.48
C GLN A 353 2.18 4.14 25.95
N GLY A 354 1.88 4.04 27.24
CA GLY A 354 0.57 4.36 27.78
C GLY A 354 0.20 5.84 27.66
N GLU A 355 1.13 6.77 27.99
CA GLU A 355 0.91 8.21 27.87
C GLU A 355 0.76 8.63 26.39
N ASP A 356 1.65 8.14 25.54
CA ASP A 356 1.65 8.47 24.10
C ASP A 356 0.44 7.84 23.40
N GLY A 357 0.05 6.62 23.78
CA GLY A 357 -1.16 5.96 23.29
C GLY A 357 -2.42 6.73 23.67
N TRP A 358 -2.52 7.15 24.96
CA TRP A 358 -3.61 7.99 25.42
C TRP A 358 -3.68 9.32 24.68
N SER A 359 -2.53 9.98 24.47
CA SER A 359 -2.45 11.23 23.70
C SER A 359 -2.86 11.03 22.25
N ASN A 360 -2.46 9.92 21.61
CA ASN A 360 -2.78 9.64 20.21
C ASN A 360 -4.27 9.36 20.02
N ILE A 361 -4.88 8.54 20.89
CA ILE A 361 -6.31 8.24 20.78
C ILE A 361 -7.18 9.49 21.04
N ASN A 362 -6.80 10.35 21.97
CA ASN A 362 -7.50 11.62 22.21
C ASN A 362 -7.37 12.57 21.01
N ALA A 363 -6.19 12.69 20.41
CA ALA A 363 -6.01 13.50 19.21
C ALA A 363 -6.86 12.98 18.04
N MET A 364 -6.98 11.66 17.88
CA MET A 364 -7.89 11.05 16.91
C MET A 364 -9.36 11.35 17.22
N ASN A 365 -9.77 11.21 18.47
CA ASN A 365 -11.13 11.54 18.91
C ASN A 365 -11.46 13.02 18.67
N ASP A 366 -10.48 13.92 18.82
CA ASP A 366 -10.66 15.34 18.52
C ASP A 366 -10.90 15.61 17.02
N VAL A 367 -10.27 14.85 16.12
CA VAL A 367 -10.58 14.90 14.66
C VAL A 367 -12.03 14.46 14.43
N VAL A 368 -12.42 13.29 14.95
CA VAL A 368 -13.78 12.75 14.83
C VAL A 368 -14.80 13.74 15.35
N LYS A 369 -14.55 14.31 16.54
CA LYS A 369 -15.40 15.33 17.14
C LYS A 369 -15.50 16.59 16.28
N SER A 370 -14.40 17.02 15.67
CA SER A 370 -14.39 18.18 14.77
C SER A 370 -15.30 17.95 13.55
N VAL A 371 -15.27 16.74 12.96
CA VAL A 371 -16.17 16.38 11.85
C VAL A 371 -17.62 16.31 12.31
N LEU A 372 -17.92 15.63 13.42
CA LEU A 372 -19.30 15.50 13.97
C LEU A 372 -19.94 16.85 14.30
N LEU A 373 -19.16 17.84 14.71
CA LEU A 373 -19.65 19.19 15.06
C LEU A 373 -19.56 20.18 13.92
N SER A 374 -19.46 19.72 12.67
CA SER A 374 -19.49 20.58 11.46
C SER A 374 -20.93 20.86 11.03
N GLU A 375 -21.67 21.66 11.81
CA GLU A 375 -23.12 21.87 11.66
C GLU A 375 -23.49 22.76 10.45
N ASP A 376 -22.58 23.62 9.97
CA ASP A 376 -22.82 24.59 8.90
C ASP A 376 -22.44 24.12 7.50
N ILE A 377 -21.85 22.93 7.39
CA ILE A 377 -21.41 22.33 6.12
C ILE A 377 -21.86 20.87 6.02
N ILE A 378 -21.89 20.32 4.80
CA ILE A 378 -22.06 18.88 4.58
C ILE A 378 -20.70 18.21 4.58
N THR A 379 -20.55 17.16 5.38
CA THR A 379 -19.35 16.34 5.43
C THR A 379 -19.57 14.99 4.74
N ILE A 380 -18.63 14.58 3.90
CA ILE A 380 -18.69 13.33 3.13
C ILE A 380 -17.40 12.55 3.33
N ALA A 381 -17.49 11.29 3.72
CA ALA A 381 -16.37 10.36 3.65
C ALA A 381 -16.37 9.63 2.31
N SER A 382 -15.26 9.70 1.57
CA SER A 382 -15.06 8.96 0.33
C SER A 382 -14.09 7.79 0.57
N PHE A 383 -14.64 6.62 0.87
CA PHE A 383 -13.85 5.39 1.01
C PHE A 383 -13.48 4.83 -0.37
N GLY A 384 -12.56 5.50 -1.04
CA GLY A 384 -11.91 4.97 -2.24
C GLY A 384 -10.81 3.95 -1.94
N LYS A 385 -10.45 3.77 -0.66
CA LYS A 385 -9.39 2.90 -0.15
C LYS A 385 -9.81 2.28 1.18
N ASN A 386 -9.13 1.18 1.55
CA ASN A 386 -9.40 0.49 2.81
C ASN A 386 -9.23 1.41 4.03
N ALA A 387 -10.02 1.14 5.06
CA ALA A 387 -9.90 1.81 6.35
C ALA A 387 -9.86 0.77 7.48
N GLY A 388 -9.03 1.05 8.48
CA GLY A 388 -8.90 0.22 9.68
C GLY A 388 -9.08 1.02 10.97
N ALA A 389 -9.45 0.33 12.04
CA ALA A 389 -9.53 0.87 13.39
C ALA A 389 -10.21 2.24 13.46
N GLY A 390 -9.57 3.25 14.06
CA GLY A 390 -10.07 4.61 14.15
C GLY A 390 -10.35 5.31 12.84
N GLY A 391 -9.75 4.85 11.72
CA GLY A 391 -10.02 5.38 10.40
C GLY A 391 -11.44 5.10 9.90
N VAL A 392 -12.03 3.96 10.28
CA VAL A 392 -13.42 3.67 9.98
C VAL A 392 -14.35 4.64 10.73
N PHE A 393 -14.08 4.87 12.01
CA PHE A 393 -14.88 5.80 12.83
C PHE A 393 -14.76 7.24 12.34
N LEU A 394 -13.59 7.65 11.84
CA LEU A 394 -13.43 8.98 11.23
C LEU A 394 -14.37 9.17 10.03
N GLY A 395 -14.47 8.18 9.15
CA GLY A 395 -15.37 8.27 8.01
C GLY A 395 -16.84 8.19 8.40
N LEU A 396 -17.20 7.35 9.40
CA LEU A 396 -18.55 7.23 9.92
C LEU A 396 -19.05 8.47 10.69
N ALA A 397 -18.14 9.39 11.02
CA ALA A 397 -18.48 10.67 11.66
C ALA A 397 -19.04 11.69 10.64
N CYS A 398 -18.93 11.46 9.35
CA CYS A 398 -19.45 12.33 8.30
C CYS A 398 -20.96 12.15 8.12
N ASP A 399 -21.62 13.17 7.55
CA ASP A 399 -23.06 13.13 7.23
C ASP A 399 -23.38 12.07 6.17
N TYR A 400 -22.47 11.89 5.20
CA TYR A 400 -22.59 10.90 4.14
C TYR A 400 -21.32 10.07 4.02
N VAL A 401 -21.53 8.81 3.68
CA VAL A 401 -20.44 7.85 3.42
C VAL A 401 -20.61 7.26 2.03
N ILE A 402 -19.58 7.38 1.20
CA ILE A 402 -19.52 6.81 -0.14
C ILE A 402 -18.37 5.83 -0.18
N GLY A 403 -18.60 4.59 -0.58
CA GLY A 403 -17.60 3.54 -0.73
C GLY A 403 -17.48 3.04 -2.15
N CYS A 404 -16.27 2.71 -2.58
CA CYS A 404 -16.03 1.98 -3.82
C CYS A 404 -16.19 0.47 -3.57
N ASP A 405 -16.54 -0.28 -4.62
CA ASP A 405 -16.54 -1.74 -4.58
C ASP A 405 -15.15 -2.28 -4.22
N GLY A 406 -15.11 -3.35 -3.43
CA GLY A 406 -13.86 -3.99 -3.00
C GLY A 406 -13.13 -3.29 -1.86
N VAL A 407 -13.64 -2.17 -1.32
CA VAL A 407 -13.08 -1.53 -0.14
C VAL A 407 -13.44 -2.32 1.12
N VAL A 408 -12.44 -2.59 1.94
CA VAL A 408 -12.60 -3.28 3.23
C VAL A 408 -12.58 -2.27 4.37
N LEU A 409 -13.65 -2.24 5.15
CA LEU A 409 -13.77 -1.46 6.37
C LEU A 409 -13.62 -2.40 7.58
N ASN A 410 -12.52 -2.28 8.30
CA ASN A 410 -12.23 -3.13 9.45
C ASN A 410 -12.11 -2.29 10.73
N PRO A 411 -13.18 -2.12 11.53
CA PRO A 411 -13.17 -1.30 12.74
C PRO A 411 -12.46 -1.95 13.94
N HIS A 412 -11.79 -3.08 13.75
CA HIS A 412 -11.11 -3.80 14.83
C HIS A 412 -9.84 -3.09 15.30
N TYR A 413 -9.63 -3.13 16.62
CA TYR A 413 -8.39 -2.74 17.28
C TYR A 413 -7.56 -3.96 17.67
#